data_3ea6072abcb27815563ac4c3df7fbb46
#
_entry.id   3ea6072abcb27815563ac4c3df7fbb46
#
_cell.length_a   1.000
_cell.length_b   1.000
_cell.length_c   1.000
_cell.angle_alpha   90.00
_cell.angle_beta   90.00
_cell.angle_gamma   90.00
#
_symmetry.space_group_name_H-M   'P 1'
#
loop_
_entity.id
_entity.type
_entity.pdbx_description
1 polymer ?
#
loop_
_entity_poly.entity_id
_entity_poly.type
_entity_poly.pdbx_seq_one_letter_code
_entity_poly.pdbx_strand_id
1 'polypeptide(L)'
;DIIKFQTYKAEKLTIKKSPRFWNWSGEVKKNGSQYESYKRLDIFNKKEYLKLSNLCKKYKIEFLSTPFDEESVDMLYKIGVKGFKVASCDITNFPLLKKIASKRLPVLLSTGASNISEVKKAVNYLNNNGSNKICIMHCTLCYPTKPSDANLSAVTHLNKVFKNYLIGLSDHTLGINVASSSVLLGVRAIEKHFTIDK
;
A
#
# COMPACT_ATOMS: atom_id res chain seq x y z
N ASP A 1 14.66 6.66 5.25
CA ASP A 1 13.43 6.04 5.76
C ASP A 1 12.21 6.75 5.21
N ILE A 2 11.07 6.04 5.20
CA ILE A 2 9.80 6.52 4.66
C ILE A 2 8.73 6.29 5.71
N ILE A 3 7.86 7.28 5.96
CA ILE A 3 6.63 7.07 6.70
C ILE A 3 5.44 7.09 5.73
N LYS A 4 4.58 6.05 5.83
CA LYS A 4 3.48 5.86 4.89
C LYS A 4 2.12 6.02 5.58
N PHE A 5 1.23 6.75 4.89
CA PHE A 5 -0.17 6.94 5.26
C PHE A 5 -1.09 6.28 4.22
N GLN A 6 -2.39 6.36 4.47
CA GLN A 6 -3.45 6.01 3.53
C GLN A 6 -4.28 7.26 3.24
N THR A 7 -4.65 7.47 1.99
CA THR A 7 -5.41 8.65 1.56
C THR A 7 -6.65 8.21 0.79
N TYR A 8 -7.82 8.43 1.37
CA TYR A 8 -9.10 8.08 0.77
C TYR A 8 -10.22 8.96 1.30
N LYS A 9 -11.37 8.89 0.62
CA LYS A 9 -12.68 9.30 1.12
C LYS A 9 -13.58 8.06 1.24
N ALA A 10 -14.22 7.89 2.40
CA ALA A 10 -15.01 6.69 2.67
C ALA A 10 -16.09 6.43 1.60
N GLU A 11 -16.72 7.50 1.10
CA GLU A 11 -17.73 7.43 0.03
C GLU A 11 -17.18 6.99 -1.35
N LYS A 12 -15.86 7.05 -1.56
CA LYS A 12 -15.18 6.57 -2.77
C LYS A 12 -14.63 5.18 -2.63
N LEU A 13 -14.47 4.72 -1.40
CA LEU A 13 -13.89 3.41 -1.09
C LEU A 13 -14.94 2.32 -0.97
N THR A 14 -16.13 2.66 -0.47
CA THR A 14 -17.19 1.67 -0.21
C THR A 14 -18.58 2.29 -0.27
N ILE A 15 -19.58 1.46 -0.56
CA ILE A 15 -20.99 1.87 -0.57
C ILE A 15 -21.54 2.00 0.85
N LYS A 16 -22.41 2.98 1.08
CA LYS A 16 -22.99 3.29 2.41
C LYS A 16 -23.74 2.11 3.05
N LYS A 17 -24.39 1.27 2.23
CA LYS A 17 -25.15 0.08 2.66
C LYS A 17 -24.34 -1.20 2.47
N SER A 18 -23.02 -1.18 2.66
CA SER A 18 -22.21 -2.40 2.59
C SER A 18 -22.71 -3.42 3.63
N PRO A 19 -23.10 -4.64 3.22
CA PRO A 19 -23.61 -5.64 4.16
C PRO A 19 -22.51 -6.27 5.03
N ARG A 20 -21.25 -6.00 4.76
CA ARG A 20 -20.11 -6.60 5.44
C ARG A 20 -19.49 -5.63 6.42
N PHE A 21 -19.43 -6.04 7.64
CA PHE A 21 -18.70 -5.40 8.70
C PHE A 21 -17.26 -5.95 8.73
N TRP A 22 -16.29 -5.05 8.82
CA TRP A 22 -14.90 -5.43 8.98
C TRP A 22 -14.54 -5.44 10.46
N ASN A 23 -14.43 -6.64 11.06
CA ASN A 23 -13.96 -6.79 12.43
C ASN A 23 -12.41 -6.83 12.46
N TRP A 24 -11.81 -5.86 13.07
CA TRP A 24 -10.39 -5.86 13.38
C TRP A 24 -10.15 -5.54 14.86
N SER A 25 -9.04 -6.02 15.41
CA SER A 25 -8.68 -5.76 16.81
C SER A 25 -8.52 -4.25 17.05
N GLY A 26 -9.25 -3.71 18.03
CA GLY A 26 -9.29 -2.26 18.31
C GLY A 26 -10.54 -1.55 17.79
N GLU A 27 -11.45 -2.23 17.09
CA GLU A 27 -12.72 -1.64 16.70
C GLU A 27 -13.75 -1.71 17.84
N VAL A 28 -14.24 -0.54 18.24
CA VAL A 28 -15.13 -0.40 19.42
C VAL A 28 -16.57 -0.86 19.12
N LYS A 29 -17.01 -0.79 17.85
CA LYS A 29 -18.36 -1.20 17.44
C LYS A 29 -18.32 -2.50 16.67
N LYS A 30 -18.94 -3.54 17.24
CA LYS A 30 -19.08 -4.86 16.57
C LYS A 30 -20.19 -4.90 15.51
N ASN A 31 -21.06 -3.90 15.45
CA ASN A 31 -22.20 -3.81 14.53
C ASN A 31 -22.09 -2.51 13.73
N GLY A 32 -22.04 -2.60 12.41
CA GLY A 32 -21.98 -1.46 11.52
C GLY A 32 -21.63 -1.87 10.09
N SER A 33 -21.60 -0.92 9.18
CA SER A 33 -21.18 -1.15 7.80
C SER A 33 -19.67 -0.91 7.65
N GLN A 34 -19.08 -1.47 6.60
CA GLN A 34 -17.71 -1.18 6.23
C GLN A 34 -17.51 0.33 5.98
N TYR A 35 -18.54 1.00 5.43
CA TYR A 35 -18.53 2.44 5.23
C TYR A 35 -18.36 3.20 6.56
N GLU A 36 -19.08 2.84 7.61
CA GLU A 36 -18.95 3.48 8.91
C GLU A 36 -17.58 3.29 9.53
N SER A 37 -16.97 2.13 9.33
CA SER A 37 -15.61 1.85 9.77
C SER A 37 -14.60 2.79 9.07
N TYR A 38 -14.65 2.87 7.75
CA TYR A 38 -13.77 3.78 6.99
C TYR A 38 -14.07 5.25 7.29
N LYS A 39 -15.34 5.63 7.46
CA LYS A 39 -15.72 7.00 7.75
C LYS A 39 -15.15 7.54 9.06
N ARG A 40 -15.00 6.68 10.07
CA ARG A 40 -14.35 7.07 11.34
C ARG A 40 -12.87 7.37 11.19
N LEU A 41 -12.21 6.74 10.22
CA LEU A 41 -10.78 6.90 9.96
C LEU A 41 -10.49 7.94 8.86
N ASP A 42 -11.50 8.40 8.12
CA ASP A 42 -11.42 9.47 7.12
C ASP A 42 -11.44 10.84 7.80
N ILE A 43 -10.42 11.10 8.62
CA ILE A 43 -10.32 12.31 9.44
C ILE A 43 -9.40 13.37 8.84
N PHE A 44 -8.55 12.99 7.88
CA PHE A 44 -7.60 13.92 7.30
C PHE A 44 -8.14 14.57 6.02
N ASN A 45 -7.92 15.86 5.91
CA ASN A 45 -8.11 16.62 4.68
C ASN A 45 -6.74 17.04 4.10
N LYS A 46 -6.75 17.77 3.00
CA LYS A 46 -5.54 18.24 2.32
C LYS A 46 -4.59 19.03 3.22
N LYS A 47 -5.12 19.83 4.16
CA LYS A 47 -4.30 20.65 5.07
C LYS A 47 -3.51 19.77 6.03
N GLU A 48 -4.14 18.71 6.58
CA GLU A 48 -3.48 17.76 7.46
C GLU A 48 -2.39 16.98 6.73
N TYR A 49 -2.66 16.48 5.51
CA TYR A 49 -1.62 15.80 4.70
C TYR A 49 -0.45 16.72 4.38
N LEU A 50 -0.69 18.01 4.10
CA LEU A 50 0.38 18.98 3.88
C LEU A 50 1.21 19.22 5.15
N LYS A 51 0.57 19.30 6.32
CA LYS A 51 1.27 19.41 7.61
C LYS A 51 2.16 18.19 7.86
N LEU A 52 1.63 16.98 7.63
CA LEU A 52 2.40 15.73 7.78
C LEU A 52 3.60 15.69 6.82
N SER A 53 3.41 16.05 5.55
CA SER A 53 4.50 16.13 4.57
C SER A 53 5.59 17.13 5.01
N ASN A 54 5.20 18.31 5.51
CA ASN A 54 6.16 19.31 6.00
C ASN A 54 6.89 18.82 7.27
N LEU A 55 6.19 18.10 8.15
CA LEU A 55 6.81 17.51 9.33
C LEU A 55 7.85 16.44 8.93
N CYS A 56 7.51 15.58 7.97
CA CYS A 56 8.44 14.59 7.42
C CYS A 56 9.70 15.27 6.86
N LYS A 57 9.56 16.34 6.08
CA LYS A 57 10.68 17.13 5.57
C LYS A 57 11.57 17.67 6.70
N LYS A 58 10.96 18.22 7.77
CA LYS A 58 11.68 18.72 8.94
C LYS A 58 12.56 17.64 9.59
N TYR A 59 12.06 16.40 9.66
CA TYR A 59 12.79 15.27 10.24
C TYR A 59 13.60 14.47 9.21
N LYS A 60 13.71 14.92 7.96
CA LYS A 60 14.44 14.24 6.88
C LYS A 60 13.95 12.81 6.63
N ILE A 61 12.65 12.58 6.79
CA ILE A 61 11.95 11.33 6.50
C ILE A 61 11.08 11.56 5.26
N GLU A 62 11.06 10.61 4.31
CA GLU A 62 10.23 10.75 3.12
C GLU A 62 8.74 10.48 3.47
N PHE A 63 7.85 11.34 2.97
CA PHE A 63 6.41 11.18 3.10
C PHE A 63 5.86 10.38 1.93
N LEU A 64 5.16 9.29 2.23
CA LEU A 64 4.48 8.45 1.25
C LEU A 64 3.01 8.25 1.65
N SER A 65 2.14 8.00 0.68
CA SER A 65 0.77 7.56 0.96
C SER A 65 0.26 6.60 -0.11
N THR A 66 -0.70 5.76 0.29
CA THR A 66 -1.50 4.94 -0.60
C THR A 66 -2.76 5.72 -0.98
N PRO A 67 -2.92 6.22 -2.21
CA PRO A 67 -4.19 6.74 -2.67
C PRO A 67 -5.12 5.60 -3.04
N PHE A 68 -6.41 5.74 -2.73
CA PHE A 68 -7.45 4.78 -3.09
C PHE A 68 -8.45 5.32 -4.13
N ASP A 69 -8.24 6.55 -4.59
CA ASP A 69 -9.03 7.20 -5.63
C ASP A 69 -8.17 8.19 -6.44
N GLU A 70 -8.65 8.57 -7.63
CA GLU A 70 -7.91 9.42 -8.55
C GLU A 70 -7.69 10.86 -8.04
N GLU A 71 -8.62 11.41 -7.26
CA GLU A 71 -8.47 12.75 -6.67
C GLU A 71 -7.39 12.74 -5.57
N SER A 72 -7.32 11.65 -4.81
CA SER A 72 -6.25 11.42 -3.83
C SER A 72 -4.88 11.36 -4.51
N VAL A 73 -4.77 10.74 -5.69
CA VAL A 73 -3.52 10.76 -6.49
C VAL A 73 -3.13 12.19 -6.85
N ASP A 74 -4.08 13.00 -7.36
CA ASP A 74 -3.80 14.39 -7.74
C ASP A 74 -3.43 15.24 -6.52
N MET A 75 -4.10 15.05 -5.40
CA MET A 75 -3.80 15.77 -4.17
C MET A 75 -2.39 15.45 -3.66
N LEU A 76 -2.04 14.18 -3.58
CA LEU A 76 -0.72 13.73 -3.12
C LEU A 76 0.39 14.22 -4.07
N TYR A 77 0.16 14.16 -5.38
CA TYR A 77 1.11 14.71 -6.36
C TYR A 77 1.36 16.20 -6.15
N LYS A 78 0.30 17.00 -5.90
CA LYS A 78 0.40 18.44 -5.59
C LYS A 78 1.10 18.72 -4.26
N ILE A 79 1.03 17.79 -3.30
CA ILE A 79 1.77 17.87 -2.02
C ILE A 79 3.28 17.60 -2.24
N GLY A 80 3.64 16.94 -3.34
CA GLY A 80 5.01 16.68 -3.72
C GLY A 80 5.57 15.36 -3.22
N VAL A 81 4.72 14.29 -3.16
CA VAL A 81 5.20 12.92 -2.89
C VAL A 81 6.21 12.48 -3.93
N LYS A 82 7.17 11.66 -3.52
CA LYS A 82 8.22 11.14 -4.41
C LYS A 82 7.88 9.78 -5.04
N GLY A 83 6.75 9.23 -4.71
CA GLY A 83 6.25 7.96 -5.23
C GLY A 83 4.84 7.68 -4.74
N PHE A 84 4.28 6.57 -5.19
CA PHE A 84 2.96 6.10 -4.76
C PHE A 84 3.03 4.67 -4.28
N LYS A 85 2.23 4.35 -3.28
CA LYS A 85 1.92 2.96 -2.91
C LYS A 85 0.60 2.56 -3.55
N VAL A 86 0.57 1.36 -4.11
CA VAL A 86 -0.68 0.71 -4.55
C VAL A 86 -0.99 -0.43 -3.59
N ALA A 87 -2.17 -0.40 -3.00
CA ALA A 87 -2.65 -1.47 -2.13
C ALA A 87 -2.95 -2.74 -2.94
N SER A 88 -2.86 -3.91 -2.31
CA SER A 88 -3.14 -5.19 -2.96
C SER A 88 -4.55 -5.26 -3.56
N CYS A 89 -5.55 -4.68 -2.90
CA CYS A 89 -6.92 -4.64 -3.39
C CYS A 89 -7.10 -3.82 -4.67
N ASP A 90 -6.17 -2.92 -4.98
CA ASP A 90 -6.23 -2.05 -6.16
C ASP A 90 -5.35 -2.51 -7.32
N ILE A 91 -4.73 -3.67 -7.23
CA ILE A 91 -3.84 -4.18 -8.30
C ILE A 91 -4.57 -4.36 -9.64
N THR A 92 -5.88 -4.60 -9.60
CA THR A 92 -6.74 -4.72 -10.78
C THR A 92 -7.57 -3.46 -11.07
N ASN A 93 -7.39 -2.39 -10.29
CA ASN A 93 -8.05 -1.10 -10.49
C ASN A 93 -7.32 -0.28 -11.57
N PHE A 94 -7.51 -0.66 -12.84
CA PHE A 94 -6.80 -0.05 -13.97
C PHE A 94 -7.02 1.46 -14.12
N PRO A 95 -8.20 2.06 -13.84
CA PRO A 95 -8.34 3.51 -13.82
C PRO A 95 -7.38 4.18 -12.82
N LEU A 96 -7.32 3.69 -11.57
CA LEU A 96 -6.41 4.19 -10.56
C LEU A 96 -4.94 3.99 -10.95
N LEU A 97 -4.58 2.81 -11.48
CA LEU A 97 -3.22 2.53 -11.96
C LEU A 97 -2.81 3.49 -13.09
N LYS A 98 -3.70 3.77 -14.04
CA LYS A 98 -3.47 4.74 -15.11
C LYS A 98 -3.21 6.14 -14.55
N LYS A 99 -4.03 6.56 -13.58
CA LYS A 99 -3.90 7.86 -12.93
C LYS A 99 -2.56 7.99 -12.20
N ILE A 100 -2.16 6.95 -11.46
CA ILE A 100 -0.86 6.89 -10.77
C ILE A 100 0.29 6.94 -11.80
N ALA A 101 0.24 6.10 -12.83
CA ALA A 101 1.29 6.02 -13.85
C ALA A 101 1.49 7.34 -14.61
N SER A 102 0.40 8.10 -14.86
CA SER A 102 0.47 9.41 -15.51
C SER A 102 1.34 10.44 -14.76
N LYS A 103 1.60 10.21 -13.45
CA LYS A 103 2.48 11.08 -12.67
C LYS A 103 3.96 10.77 -12.85
N ARG A 104 4.31 9.64 -13.49
CA ARG A 104 5.70 9.23 -13.80
C ARG A 104 6.61 9.14 -12.58
N LEU A 105 6.05 8.89 -11.42
CA LEU A 105 6.77 8.68 -10.16
C LEU A 105 6.96 7.19 -9.88
N PRO A 106 7.92 6.80 -9.01
CA PRO A 106 8.08 5.43 -8.54
C PRO A 106 6.80 4.87 -7.90
N VAL A 107 6.57 3.57 -8.10
CA VAL A 107 5.40 2.86 -7.57
C VAL A 107 5.84 1.66 -6.74
N LEU A 108 5.33 1.55 -5.51
CA LEU A 108 5.39 0.35 -4.69
C LEU A 108 4.07 -0.41 -4.89
N LEU A 109 4.10 -1.53 -5.62
CA LEU A 109 2.92 -2.31 -6.00
C LEU A 109 2.80 -3.56 -5.12
N SER A 110 1.81 -3.61 -4.22
CA SER A 110 1.53 -4.80 -3.42
C SER A 110 0.74 -5.85 -4.19
N THR A 111 1.06 -7.13 -3.93
CA THR A 111 0.58 -8.28 -4.70
C THR A 111 -0.26 -9.27 -3.89
N GLY A 112 -0.71 -8.91 -2.69
CA GLY A 112 -1.56 -9.75 -1.86
C GLY A 112 -2.88 -10.09 -2.58
N ALA A 113 -3.38 -11.32 -2.37
CA ALA A 113 -4.59 -11.86 -3.01
C ALA A 113 -4.59 -11.79 -4.54
N SER A 114 -3.40 -11.84 -5.19
CA SER A 114 -3.26 -11.79 -6.64
C SER A 114 -2.46 -12.97 -7.15
N ASN A 115 -2.78 -13.44 -8.32
CA ASN A 115 -1.97 -14.41 -9.04
C ASN A 115 -0.91 -13.72 -9.92
N ILE A 116 0.08 -14.48 -10.39
CA ILE A 116 1.18 -13.95 -11.21
C ILE A 116 0.70 -13.29 -12.51
N SER A 117 -0.39 -13.76 -13.11
CA SER A 117 -0.96 -13.17 -14.33
C SER A 117 -1.49 -11.76 -14.06
N GLU A 118 -2.18 -11.56 -12.95
CA GLU A 118 -2.69 -10.25 -12.51
C GLU A 118 -1.55 -9.28 -12.21
N VAL A 119 -0.51 -9.75 -11.49
CA VAL A 119 0.68 -8.93 -11.23
C VAL A 119 1.35 -8.51 -12.53
N LYS A 120 1.55 -9.44 -13.48
CA LYS A 120 2.13 -9.12 -14.81
C LYS A 120 1.29 -8.10 -15.56
N LYS A 121 -0.04 -8.25 -15.56
CA LYS A 121 -0.96 -7.30 -16.20
C LYS A 121 -0.83 -5.91 -15.59
N ALA A 122 -0.83 -5.81 -14.25
CA ALA A 122 -0.69 -4.53 -13.55
C ALA A 122 0.65 -3.85 -13.85
N VAL A 123 1.77 -4.60 -13.78
CA VAL A 123 3.11 -4.08 -14.09
C VAL A 123 3.18 -3.58 -15.53
N ASN A 124 2.71 -4.37 -16.50
CA ASN A 124 2.69 -3.96 -17.91
C ASN A 124 1.81 -2.73 -18.12
N TYR A 125 0.66 -2.69 -17.45
CA TYR A 125 -0.24 -1.54 -17.56
C TYR A 125 0.37 -0.26 -17.01
N LEU A 126 1.03 -0.32 -15.85
CA LEU A 126 1.77 0.82 -15.28
C LEU A 126 2.87 1.31 -16.23
N ASN A 127 3.67 0.40 -16.79
CA ASN A 127 4.75 0.73 -17.73
C ASN A 127 4.20 1.42 -18.99
N ASN A 128 3.16 0.86 -19.60
CA ASN A 128 2.54 1.38 -20.81
C ASN A 128 1.89 2.76 -20.62
N ASN A 129 1.59 3.14 -19.36
CA ASN A 129 1.00 4.43 -19.02
C ASN A 129 1.99 5.42 -18.36
N GLY A 130 3.29 5.11 -18.35
CA GLY A 130 4.34 6.08 -18.00
C GLY A 130 5.09 5.83 -16.69
N SER A 131 4.77 4.77 -15.93
CA SER A 131 5.50 4.42 -14.70
C SER A 131 6.45 3.24 -14.95
N ASN A 132 7.75 3.52 -15.02
CA ASN A 132 8.78 2.51 -15.28
C ASN A 132 9.65 2.16 -14.06
N LYS A 133 9.43 2.82 -12.93
CA LYS A 133 10.12 2.56 -11.66
C LYS A 133 9.16 1.88 -10.70
N ILE A 134 9.09 0.55 -10.77
CA ILE A 134 8.14 -0.26 -9.99
C ILE A 134 8.92 -1.16 -9.05
N CYS A 135 8.56 -1.15 -7.76
CA CYS A 135 8.95 -2.15 -6.78
C CYS A 135 7.74 -3.06 -6.51
N ILE A 136 7.89 -4.35 -6.76
CA ILE A 136 6.84 -5.35 -6.56
C ILE A 136 6.95 -5.88 -5.14
N MET A 137 5.91 -5.67 -4.33
CA MET A 137 5.91 -5.98 -2.91
C MET A 137 5.16 -7.29 -2.65
N HIS A 138 5.87 -8.35 -2.26
CA HIS A 138 5.20 -9.53 -1.70
C HIS A 138 4.37 -9.11 -0.47
N CYS A 139 3.15 -9.64 -0.38
CA CYS A 139 2.21 -9.26 0.68
C CYS A 139 1.25 -10.41 0.96
N THR A 140 1.05 -10.72 2.26
CA THR A 140 0.00 -11.61 2.73
C THR A 140 -1.10 -10.78 3.38
N LEU A 141 -2.36 -10.90 2.88
CA LEU A 141 -3.51 -10.14 3.37
C LEU A 141 -4.11 -10.79 4.63
N CYS A 142 -3.36 -10.77 5.71
CA CYS A 142 -3.82 -11.21 7.03
C CYS A 142 -3.22 -10.27 8.09
N TYR A 143 -4.04 -9.78 9.02
CA TYR A 143 -3.64 -8.74 9.99
C TYR A 143 -3.98 -9.16 11.43
N PRO A 144 -3.01 -9.64 12.23
CA PRO A 144 -1.63 -9.95 11.85
C PRO A 144 -1.50 -11.24 11.05
N THR A 145 -0.45 -11.33 10.23
CA THR A 145 -0.06 -12.57 9.54
C THR A 145 0.70 -13.49 10.52
N LYS A 146 0.38 -14.79 10.54
CA LYS A 146 1.22 -15.78 11.26
C LYS A 146 2.55 -15.94 10.51
N PRO A 147 3.69 -16.11 11.21
CA PRO A 147 4.98 -16.31 10.55
C PRO A 147 4.99 -17.50 9.58
N SER A 148 4.25 -18.59 9.88
CA SER A 148 4.06 -19.74 8.98
C SER A 148 3.42 -19.37 7.64
N ASP A 149 2.57 -18.34 7.62
CA ASP A 149 1.77 -17.94 6.47
C ASP A 149 2.44 -16.79 5.67
N ALA A 150 3.58 -16.28 6.16
CA ALA A 150 4.32 -15.19 5.53
C ALA A 150 4.86 -15.56 4.13
N ASN A 151 4.98 -16.85 3.83
CA ASN A 151 5.35 -17.40 2.51
C ASN A 151 6.55 -16.68 1.86
N LEU A 152 7.66 -16.57 2.57
CA LEU A 152 8.85 -15.87 2.06
C LEU A 152 9.43 -16.49 0.78
N SER A 153 9.13 -17.76 0.47
CA SER A 153 9.50 -18.39 -0.80
C SER A 153 8.90 -17.67 -2.02
N ALA A 154 7.78 -16.98 -1.87
CA ALA A 154 7.21 -16.16 -2.92
C ALA A 154 8.13 -15.00 -3.34
N VAL A 155 8.95 -14.45 -2.43
CA VAL A 155 9.98 -13.45 -2.76
C VAL A 155 10.96 -14.00 -3.79
N THR A 156 11.46 -15.22 -3.56
CA THR A 156 12.36 -15.90 -4.51
C THR A 156 11.70 -16.13 -5.86
N HIS A 157 10.42 -16.52 -5.86
CA HIS A 157 9.66 -16.68 -7.09
C HIS A 157 9.47 -15.36 -7.84
N LEU A 158 9.09 -14.29 -7.15
CA LEU A 158 8.95 -12.94 -7.74
C LEU A 158 10.28 -12.45 -8.34
N ASN A 159 11.42 -12.64 -7.66
CA ASN A 159 12.75 -12.33 -8.20
C ASN A 159 13.04 -13.07 -9.50
N LYS A 160 12.64 -14.33 -9.63
CA LYS A 160 12.81 -15.12 -10.86
C LYS A 160 11.92 -14.65 -12.00
N VAL A 161 10.67 -14.29 -11.69
CA VAL A 161 9.66 -13.88 -12.69
C VAL A 161 9.87 -12.44 -13.15
N PHE A 162 10.25 -11.55 -12.24
CA PHE A 162 10.37 -10.10 -12.48
C PHE A 162 11.83 -9.62 -12.38
N LYS A 163 12.73 -10.22 -13.16
CA LYS A 163 14.19 -10.00 -13.10
C LYS A 163 14.62 -8.53 -13.21
N ASN A 164 13.84 -7.69 -13.87
CA ASN A 164 14.15 -6.27 -14.12
C ASN A 164 13.51 -5.32 -13.11
N TYR A 165 12.89 -5.86 -12.04
CA TYR A 165 12.19 -5.05 -11.04
C TYR A 165 12.78 -5.29 -9.65
N LEU A 166 12.68 -4.29 -8.81
CA LEU A 166 12.97 -4.45 -7.39
C LEU A 166 11.85 -5.24 -6.73
N ILE A 167 12.21 -6.17 -5.86
CA ILE A 167 11.26 -6.92 -5.05
C ILE A 167 11.32 -6.40 -3.61
N GLY A 168 10.16 -6.18 -3.01
CA GLY A 168 9.96 -5.77 -1.63
C GLY A 168 9.09 -6.74 -0.85
N LEU A 169 8.91 -6.44 0.43
CA LEU A 169 8.02 -7.13 1.34
C LEU A 169 7.11 -6.11 2.05
N SER A 170 5.80 -6.33 1.99
CA SER A 170 4.81 -5.68 2.86
C SER A 170 4.45 -6.67 3.96
N ASP A 171 5.09 -6.52 5.13
CA ASP A 171 5.05 -7.47 6.23
C ASP A 171 3.97 -7.09 7.26
N HIS A 172 3.04 -8.02 7.50
CA HIS A 172 1.99 -7.91 8.51
C HIS A 172 2.18 -8.87 9.69
N THR A 173 3.33 -9.52 9.81
CA THR A 173 3.64 -10.37 10.98
C THR A 173 3.94 -9.51 12.21
N LEU A 174 3.80 -10.07 13.39
CA LEU A 174 4.31 -9.44 14.62
C LEU A 174 5.84 -9.64 14.73
N GLY A 175 6.50 -8.70 15.39
CA GLY A 175 7.96 -8.73 15.54
C GLY A 175 8.71 -8.38 14.26
N ILE A 176 10.00 -8.72 14.21
CA ILE A 176 10.92 -8.29 13.13
C ILE A 176 11.51 -9.47 12.34
N ASN A 177 11.31 -10.71 12.77
CA ASN A 177 12.02 -11.87 12.22
C ASN A 177 11.75 -12.10 10.74
N VAL A 178 10.49 -12.04 10.32
CA VAL A 178 10.11 -12.23 8.90
C VAL A 178 10.69 -11.11 8.04
N ALA A 179 10.57 -9.86 8.48
CA ALA A 179 11.13 -8.71 7.78
C ALA A 179 12.66 -8.83 7.63
N SER A 180 13.38 -9.15 8.72
CA SER A 180 14.84 -9.30 8.69
C SER A 180 15.27 -10.47 7.80
N SER A 181 14.61 -11.63 7.90
CA SER A 181 14.92 -12.81 7.08
C SER A 181 14.70 -12.56 5.59
N SER A 182 13.73 -11.72 5.23
CA SER A 182 13.43 -11.41 3.82
C SER A 182 14.60 -10.73 3.08
N VAL A 183 15.47 -10.04 3.80
CA VAL A 183 16.66 -9.37 3.23
C VAL A 183 17.61 -10.40 2.60
N LEU A 184 17.76 -11.58 3.24
CA LEU A 184 18.59 -12.67 2.71
C LEU A 184 18.04 -13.24 1.39
N LEU A 185 16.75 -13.04 1.11
CA LEU A 185 16.09 -13.45 -0.12
C LEU A 185 16.11 -12.38 -1.21
N GLY A 186 16.83 -11.27 -0.98
CA GLY A 186 17.01 -10.21 -1.97
C GLY A 186 15.94 -9.11 -1.94
N VAL A 187 15.15 -9.00 -0.86
CA VAL A 187 14.21 -7.90 -0.67
C VAL A 187 14.97 -6.57 -0.58
N ARG A 188 14.48 -5.55 -1.29
CA ARG A 188 15.08 -4.21 -1.38
C ARG A 188 14.24 -3.10 -0.72
N ALA A 189 12.99 -3.41 -0.40
CA ALA A 189 12.11 -2.51 0.33
C ALA A 189 11.28 -3.30 1.33
N ILE A 190 11.19 -2.84 2.57
CA ILE A 190 10.35 -3.45 3.59
C ILE A 190 9.34 -2.41 4.06
N GLU A 191 8.07 -2.79 4.04
CA GLU A 191 6.98 -2.04 4.62
C GLU A 191 6.44 -2.80 5.83
N LYS A 192 6.25 -2.09 6.93
CA LYS A 192 5.72 -2.67 8.16
C LYS A 192 4.86 -1.66 8.91
N HIS A 193 3.78 -2.15 9.52
CA HIS A 193 3.01 -1.33 10.44
C HIS A 193 3.85 -0.96 11.66
N PHE A 194 3.67 0.26 12.14
CA PHE A 194 4.29 0.68 13.38
C PHE A 194 3.28 1.44 14.25
N THR A 195 3.49 1.41 15.57
CA THR A 195 2.71 2.18 16.54
C THR A 195 3.64 2.71 17.62
N ILE A 196 3.26 3.80 18.26
CA ILE A 196 3.95 4.36 19.44
C ILE A 196 3.34 3.84 20.74
N ASP A 197 2.18 3.20 20.67
CA ASP A 197 1.46 2.60 21.80
C ASP A 197 0.95 1.22 21.38
N LYS A 198 1.11 0.20 22.27
CA LYS A 198 0.79 -1.21 22.01
C LYS A 198 -0.34 -1.68 22.90
#